data_5f3be1d14efd846c50ad8afa309b14fb
#
_entry.id   5f3be1d14efd846c50ad8afa309b14fb
#
_cell.length_a   1.000
_cell.length_b   1.000
_cell.length_c   1.000
_cell.angle_alpha   90.00
_cell.angle_beta   90.00
_cell.angle_gamma   90.00
#
_symmetry.space_group_name_H-M   'P 1'
#
loop_
_entity.id
_entity.type
_entity.pdbx_description
1 polymer ?
#
loop_
_entity_poly.entity_id
_entity_poly.type
_entity_poly.pdbx_seq_one_letter_code
_entity_poly.pdbx_strand_id
1 'polypeptide(L)'
;MRKVQLLLVCLMFSVVALAAEKVIKLPKPNLGRTGSVMKALSERHSTREFVAKALSLSDLSDLLWAANGVNRKDSGKRTANSALNKQDVDVYVVLPEGSYLYDAQNHQLTLVAEGDYRSAVAGGQAFVKSVPVS
;
A
#
# COMPACT_ATOMS: atom_id res chain seq x y z
N MET A 1 42.06 22.89 -27.15
CA MET A 1 41.59 21.51 -26.92
C MET A 1 41.31 21.21 -25.45
N ARG A 2 42.11 21.60 -24.47
CA ARG A 2 41.83 21.35 -23.02
C ARG A 2 40.55 22.00 -22.47
N LYS A 3 40.16 23.18 -22.96
CA LYS A 3 38.95 23.89 -22.49
C LYS A 3 37.66 23.25 -23.00
N VAL A 4 37.65 22.58 -24.17
CA VAL A 4 36.51 21.90 -24.74
C VAL A 4 36.25 20.56 -24.03
N GLN A 5 37.29 19.86 -23.60
CA GLN A 5 37.16 18.65 -22.79
C GLN A 5 36.58 18.89 -21.40
N LEU A 6 36.92 20.04 -20.77
CA LEU A 6 36.32 20.39 -19.46
C LEU A 6 34.82 20.67 -19.57
N LEU A 7 34.35 21.27 -20.66
CA LEU A 7 32.95 21.55 -20.89
C LEU A 7 32.12 20.28 -21.15
N LEU A 8 32.71 19.29 -21.82
CA LEU A 8 32.04 17.98 -22.06
C LEU A 8 31.92 17.16 -20.78
N VAL A 9 32.84 17.23 -19.85
CA VAL A 9 32.81 16.53 -18.58
C VAL A 9 31.76 17.16 -17.62
N CYS A 10 31.56 18.48 -17.67
CA CYS A 10 30.50 19.13 -16.91
C CYS A 10 29.10 18.83 -17.43
N LEU A 11 28.92 18.53 -18.71
CA LEU A 11 27.60 18.22 -19.30
C LEU A 11 27.14 16.80 -18.98
N MET A 12 28.03 15.89 -18.63
CA MET A 12 27.72 14.50 -18.27
C MET A 12 27.21 14.33 -16.82
N PHE A 13 27.29 15.37 -15.99
CA PHE A 13 26.94 15.30 -14.56
C PHE A 13 25.52 15.81 -14.22
N SER A 14 24.69 16.12 -15.21
CA SER A 14 23.46 16.89 -14.97
C SER A 14 22.14 16.18 -15.24
N VAL A 15 22.04 14.85 -15.19
CA VAL A 15 20.73 14.19 -15.20
C VAL A 15 20.74 12.98 -14.27
N VAL A 16 20.92 13.21 -12.98
CA VAL A 16 20.24 12.37 -11.99
C VAL A 16 18.85 13.00 -11.82
N ALA A 17 17.93 12.66 -12.69
CA ALA A 17 16.53 12.90 -12.43
C ALA A 17 16.18 12.11 -11.17
N LEU A 18 16.10 12.78 -10.04
CA LEU A 18 15.50 12.23 -8.82
C LEU A 18 14.03 11.97 -9.20
N ALA A 19 13.73 10.75 -9.60
CA ALA A 19 12.35 10.33 -9.77
C ALA A 19 11.67 10.54 -8.40
N ALA A 20 10.81 11.53 -8.29
CA ALA A 20 10.06 11.78 -7.07
C ALA A 20 9.24 10.51 -6.76
N GLU A 21 9.45 9.96 -5.59
CA GLU A 21 8.71 8.79 -5.12
C GLU A 21 7.21 9.11 -5.12
N LYS A 22 6.43 8.35 -5.89
CA LYS A 22 4.99 8.57 -5.98
C LYS A 22 4.32 8.04 -4.73
N VAL A 23 3.85 8.95 -3.90
CA VAL A 23 3.26 8.66 -2.58
C VAL A 23 1.79 9.07 -2.56
N ILE A 24 0.94 8.18 -2.06
CA ILE A 24 -0.48 8.44 -1.77
C ILE A 24 -0.63 8.59 -0.26
N LYS A 25 -0.89 9.80 0.22
CA LYS A 25 -1.22 10.04 1.62
C LYS A 25 -2.61 9.49 1.94
N LEU A 26 -2.70 8.67 2.98
CA LEU A 26 -3.96 8.12 3.45
C LEU A 26 -4.62 9.09 4.46
N PRO A 27 -5.96 9.23 4.46
CA PRO A 27 -6.66 9.97 5.51
C PRO A 27 -6.48 9.26 6.85
N LYS A 28 -6.73 9.97 7.95
CA LYS A 28 -6.70 9.34 9.28
C LYS A 28 -7.74 8.23 9.36
N PRO A 29 -7.39 7.05 9.95
CA PRO A 29 -8.34 5.96 10.10
C PRO A 29 -9.52 6.36 10.98
N ASN A 30 -10.71 5.95 10.59
CA ASN A 30 -11.93 6.21 11.34
C ASN A 30 -12.10 5.19 12.47
N LEU A 31 -11.59 5.52 13.65
CA LEU A 31 -11.71 4.67 14.84
C LEU A 31 -13.14 4.63 15.42
N GLY A 32 -14.04 5.49 14.94
CA GLY A 32 -15.43 5.52 15.34
C GLY A 32 -16.35 4.67 14.46
N ARG A 33 -15.84 3.81 13.57
CA ARG A 33 -16.70 2.87 12.82
C ARG A 33 -17.52 2.02 13.78
N THR A 34 -18.83 2.08 13.60
CA THR A 34 -19.76 1.31 14.40
C THR A 34 -19.94 -0.09 13.84
N GLY A 35 -20.00 -1.08 14.70
CA GLY A 35 -20.22 -2.48 14.35
C GLY A 35 -19.84 -3.38 15.51
N SER A 36 -20.66 -4.41 15.76
CA SER A 36 -20.32 -5.44 16.74
C SER A 36 -19.39 -6.47 16.11
N VAL A 37 -18.29 -6.79 16.77
CA VAL A 37 -17.39 -7.89 16.38
C VAL A 37 -18.16 -9.21 16.29
N MET A 38 -19.07 -9.46 17.24
CA MET A 38 -19.89 -10.69 17.24
C MET A 38 -20.83 -10.75 16.04
N LYS A 39 -21.40 -9.60 15.62
CA LYS A 39 -22.21 -9.52 14.41
C LYS A 39 -21.37 -9.78 13.17
N ALA A 40 -20.19 -9.14 13.05
CA ALA A 40 -19.28 -9.36 11.94
C ALA A 40 -18.84 -10.83 11.83
N LEU A 41 -18.57 -11.49 12.95
CA LEU A 41 -18.24 -12.90 12.99
C LEU A 41 -19.42 -13.80 12.60
N SER A 42 -20.65 -13.48 13.04
CA SER A 42 -21.84 -14.26 12.70
C SER A 42 -22.22 -14.16 11.22
N GLU A 43 -21.91 -13.04 10.57
CA GLU A 43 -22.19 -12.79 9.16
C GLU A 43 -21.02 -13.18 8.24
N ARG A 44 -19.83 -13.46 8.79
CA ARG A 44 -18.64 -13.79 8.03
C ARG A 44 -18.80 -15.10 7.25
N HIS A 45 -18.66 -15.04 5.96
CA HIS A 45 -18.57 -16.19 5.06
C HIS A 45 -17.53 -15.95 3.95
N SER A 46 -17.18 -16.99 3.21
CA SER A 46 -16.30 -16.82 2.05
C SER A 46 -17.05 -16.17 0.90
N THR A 47 -16.60 -15.00 0.47
CA THR A 47 -17.11 -14.30 -0.71
C THR A 47 -16.21 -14.57 -1.92
N ARG A 48 -16.83 -14.88 -3.07
CA ARG A 48 -16.13 -15.13 -4.35
C ARG A 48 -16.68 -14.30 -5.49
N GLU A 49 -17.72 -13.53 -5.22
CA GLU A 49 -18.31 -12.58 -6.16
C GLU A 49 -18.11 -11.16 -5.63
N PHE A 50 -17.65 -10.27 -6.48
CA PHE A 50 -17.28 -8.90 -6.10
C PHE A 50 -17.99 -7.92 -7.01
N VAL A 51 -18.40 -6.79 -6.45
CA VAL A 51 -18.92 -5.67 -7.24
C VAL A 51 -17.75 -4.90 -7.86
N ALA A 52 -17.92 -4.46 -9.11
CA ALA A 52 -16.89 -3.68 -9.82
C ALA A 52 -16.87 -2.23 -9.31
N LYS A 53 -16.63 -2.05 -8.01
CA LYS A 53 -16.56 -0.75 -7.35
C LYS A 53 -15.27 -0.65 -6.56
N ALA A 54 -14.47 0.36 -6.90
CA ALA A 54 -13.25 0.65 -6.13
C ALA A 54 -13.60 1.02 -4.69
N LEU A 55 -12.73 0.65 -3.75
CA LEU A 55 -12.80 1.14 -2.38
C LEU A 55 -12.57 2.65 -2.35
N SER A 56 -13.29 3.35 -1.48
CA SER A 56 -12.93 4.73 -1.18
C SER A 56 -11.56 4.79 -0.51
N LEU A 57 -10.85 5.90 -0.68
CA LEU A 57 -9.56 6.09 -0.02
C LEU A 57 -9.68 6.00 1.52
N SER A 58 -10.84 6.39 2.08
CA SER A 58 -11.13 6.24 3.50
C SER A 58 -11.29 4.77 3.92
N ASP A 59 -12.01 3.96 3.14
CA ASP A 59 -12.18 2.53 3.43
C ASP A 59 -10.85 1.79 3.31
N LEU A 60 -10.07 2.11 2.28
CA LEU A 60 -8.73 1.56 2.09
C LEU A 60 -7.79 1.93 3.25
N SER A 61 -7.85 3.18 3.71
CA SER A 61 -7.10 3.66 4.87
C SER A 61 -7.43 2.87 6.13
N ASP A 62 -8.73 2.70 6.42
CA ASP A 62 -9.18 1.98 7.61
C ASP A 62 -8.79 0.50 7.55
N LEU A 63 -8.89 -0.12 6.37
CA LEU A 63 -8.48 -1.51 6.14
C LEU A 63 -6.98 -1.71 6.39
N LEU A 64 -6.15 -0.86 5.82
CA LEU A 64 -4.69 -0.93 5.98
C LEU A 64 -4.25 -0.66 7.41
N TRP A 65 -4.87 0.32 8.06
CA TRP A 65 -4.60 0.58 9.47
C TRP A 65 -5.03 -0.62 10.34
N ALA A 66 -6.19 -1.21 10.09
CA ALA A 66 -6.63 -2.41 10.82
C ALA A 66 -5.67 -3.60 10.59
N ALA A 67 -5.16 -3.76 9.39
CA ALA A 67 -4.25 -4.86 9.03
C ALA A 67 -2.88 -4.74 9.70
N ASN A 68 -2.23 -3.55 9.67
CA ASN A 68 -0.86 -3.38 10.16
C ASN A 68 -0.52 -1.94 10.55
N GLY A 69 -1.50 -1.12 10.95
CA GLY A 69 -1.26 0.27 11.32
C GLY A 69 -0.62 0.45 12.69
N VAL A 70 0.05 1.59 12.88
CA VAL A 70 0.61 1.95 14.19
C VAL A 70 -0.53 2.41 15.11
N ASN A 71 -0.80 1.65 16.16
CA ASN A 71 -1.83 1.95 17.16
C ASN A 71 -1.26 2.40 18.52
N ARG A 72 0.05 2.27 18.71
CA ARG A 72 0.80 2.69 19.93
C ARG A 72 1.99 3.53 19.49
N LYS A 73 1.75 4.82 19.30
CA LYS A 73 2.72 5.75 18.70
C LYS A 73 4.05 5.81 19.46
N ASP A 74 4.00 5.79 20.80
CA ASP A 74 5.18 5.90 21.66
C ASP A 74 6.16 4.73 21.51
N SER A 75 5.66 3.55 21.14
CA SER A 75 6.45 2.32 20.99
C SER A 75 6.53 1.80 19.56
N GLY A 76 5.87 2.47 18.61
CA GLY A 76 5.80 2.04 17.21
C GLY A 76 5.09 0.70 16.99
N LYS A 77 4.41 0.17 18.02
CA LYS A 77 3.71 -1.11 17.93
C LYS A 77 2.47 -0.98 17.05
N ARG A 78 2.17 -2.07 16.34
CA ARG A 78 1.12 -2.14 15.32
C ARG A 78 -0.12 -2.90 15.80
N THR A 79 -1.19 -2.83 15.01
CA THR A 79 -2.41 -3.63 15.19
C THR A 79 -2.14 -5.12 15.03
N ALA A 80 -1.25 -5.50 14.10
CA ALA A 80 -0.79 -6.87 13.95
C ALA A 80 0.27 -7.25 14.99
N ASN A 81 0.22 -8.49 15.46
CA ASN A 81 1.23 -9.03 16.36
C ASN A 81 2.52 -9.34 15.60
N SER A 82 3.67 -9.09 16.24
CA SER A 82 4.98 -9.47 15.74
C SER A 82 5.86 -9.97 16.88
N ALA A 83 6.50 -11.12 16.71
CA ALA A 83 7.40 -11.69 17.68
C ALA A 83 8.56 -10.72 17.96
N LEU A 84 8.81 -10.41 19.22
CA LEU A 84 9.85 -9.46 19.63
C LEU A 84 9.72 -8.08 18.95
N ASN A 85 8.53 -7.73 18.46
CA ASN A 85 8.26 -6.50 17.70
C ASN A 85 9.15 -6.32 16.44
N LYS A 86 9.55 -7.42 15.78
CA LYS A 86 10.42 -7.39 14.59
C LYS A 86 9.76 -6.77 13.37
N GLN A 87 8.41 -6.84 13.30
CA GLN A 87 7.59 -6.23 12.23
C GLN A 87 8.03 -6.64 10.82
N ASP A 88 8.32 -7.93 10.67
CA ASP A 88 8.89 -8.57 9.50
C ASP A 88 7.88 -8.91 8.39
N VAL A 89 6.64 -8.41 8.51
CA VAL A 89 5.59 -8.56 7.49
C VAL A 89 5.31 -7.21 6.85
N ASP A 90 5.48 -7.14 5.54
CA ASP A 90 5.10 -6.00 4.71
C ASP A 90 3.71 -6.21 4.11
N VAL A 91 2.94 -5.13 4.02
CA VAL A 91 1.61 -5.12 3.40
C VAL A 91 1.68 -4.38 2.07
N TYR A 92 1.31 -5.06 1.01
CA TYR A 92 1.21 -4.48 -0.33
C TYR A 92 -0.24 -4.32 -0.73
N VAL A 93 -0.52 -3.30 -1.51
CA VAL A 93 -1.82 -3.04 -2.13
C VAL A 93 -1.64 -3.00 -3.63
N VAL A 94 -2.42 -3.78 -4.35
CA VAL A 94 -2.40 -3.79 -5.81
C VAL A 94 -3.67 -3.13 -6.33
N LEU A 95 -3.51 -1.98 -6.93
CA LEU A 95 -4.55 -1.16 -7.54
C LEU A 95 -4.43 -1.22 -9.08
N PRO A 96 -5.46 -0.77 -9.82
CA PRO A 96 -5.38 -0.72 -11.29
C PRO A 96 -4.19 0.09 -11.82
N GLU A 97 -3.79 1.14 -11.11
CA GLU A 97 -2.71 2.06 -11.50
C GLU A 97 -1.33 1.64 -11.01
N GLY A 98 -1.23 0.70 -10.08
CA GLY A 98 0.07 0.27 -9.55
C GLY A 98 0.01 -0.62 -8.32
N SER A 99 1.18 -1.14 -7.96
CA SER A 99 1.42 -1.87 -6.72
C SER A 99 2.13 -0.95 -5.73
N TYR A 100 1.64 -0.93 -4.51
CA TYR A 100 2.09 -0.02 -3.46
C TYR A 100 2.47 -0.77 -2.20
N LEU A 101 3.54 -0.32 -1.55
CA LEU A 101 3.90 -0.72 -0.20
C LEU A 101 3.19 0.19 0.82
N TYR A 102 2.55 -0.38 1.82
CA TYR A 102 1.98 0.37 2.93
C TYR A 102 3.05 0.74 3.96
N ASP A 103 3.32 2.03 4.06
CA ASP A 103 4.13 2.60 5.14
C ASP A 103 3.26 2.90 6.36
N ALA A 104 3.30 2.02 7.34
CA ALA A 104 2.50 2.16 8.55
C ALA A 104 2.92 3.33 9.44
N GLN A 105 4.19 3.75 9.39
CA GLN A 105 4.69 4.87 10.22
C GLN A 105 4.14 6.21 9.76
N ASN A 106 4.15 6.42 8.44
CA ASN A 106 3.67 7.65 7.83
C ASN A 106 2.21 7.57 7.39
N HIS A 107 1.59 6.40 7.51
CA HIS A 107 0.24 6.08 7.07
C HIS A 107 0.01 6.51 5.61
N GLN A 108 0.78 5.91 4.72
CA GLN A 108 0.79 6.24 3.30
C GLN A 108 1.09 5.01 2.44
N LEU A 109 0.82 5.13 1.16
CA LEU A 109 1.19 4.15 0.15
C LEU A 109 2.35 4.69 -0.68
N THR A 110 3.41 3.91 -0.82
CA THR A 110 4.56 4.21 -1.66
C THR A 110 4.51 3.33 -2.91
N LEU A 111 4.55 3.92 -4.09
CA LEU A 111 4.54 3.19 -5.34
C LEU A 111 5.79 2.31 -5.48
N VAL A 112 5.57 1.03 -5.75
CA VAL A 112 6.63 0.04 -6.01
C VAL A 112 6.74 -0.26 -7.50
N ALA A 113 5.59 -0.42 -8.19
CA ALA A 113 5.55 -0.69 -9.62
C ALA A 113 4.30 -0.07 -10.24
N GLU A 114 4.43 0.56 -11.41
CA GLU A 114 3.31 1.07 -12.20
C GLU A 114 2.67 -0.05 -13.03
N GLY A 115 1.36 0.00 -13.18
CA GLY A 115 0.58 -0.92 -13.98
C GLY A 115 -0.32 -1.85 -13.17
N ASP A 116 -1.23 -2.54 -13.85
CA ASP A 116 -2.21 -3.44 -13.23
C ASP A 116 -1.65 -4.85 -13.05
N TYR A 117 -1.26 -5.19 -11.83
CA TYR A 117 -0.74 -6.52 -11.46
C TYR A 117 -1.77 -7.40 -10.75
N ARG A 118 -3.04 -7.00 -10.64
CA ARG A 118 -4.08 -7.76 -9.92
C ARG A 118 -4.24 -9.19 -10.46
N SER A 119 -4.16 -9.37 -11.77
CA SER A 119 -4.22 -10.70 -12.38
C SER A 119 -3.00 -11.59 -12.06
N ALA A 120 -1.82 -10.99 -11.87
CA ALA A 120 -0.61 -11.71 -11.51
C ALA A 120 -0.67 -12.20 -10.06
N VAL A 121 -1.15 -11.37 -9.14
CA VAL A 121 -1.34 -11.71 -7.72
C VAL A 121 -2.38 -12.82 -7.55
N ALA A 122 -3.40 -12.85 -8.40
CA ALA A 122 -4.43 -13.90 -8.38
C ALA A 122 -3.87 -15.32 -8.58
N GLY A 123 -2.71 -15.47 -9.21
CA GLY A 123 -2.12 -16.76 -9.52
C GLY A 123 -3.10 -17.66 -10.30
N GLY A 124 -3.33 -18.87 -9.79
CA GLY A 124 -4.30 -19.83 -10.37
C GLY A 124 -5.76 -19.60 -9.96
N GLN A 125 -6.07 -18.61 -9.11
CA GLN A 125 -7.41 -18.38 -8.57
C GLN A 125 -8.20 -17.40 -9.46
N ALA A 126 -8.99 -17.91 -10.38
CA ALA A 126 -9.70 -17.11 -11.38
C ALA A 126 -10.63 -16.04 -10.75
N PHE A 127 -11.28 -16.34 -9.62
CA PHE A 127 -12.19 -15.39 -8.95
C PHE A 127 -11.46 -14.17 -8.36
N VAL A 128 -10.18 -14.29 -8.03
CA VAL A 128 -9.38 -13.18 -7.50
C VAL A 128 -9.07 -12.15 -8.58
N LYS A 129 -9.06 -12.54 -9.85
CA LYS A 129 -8.82 -11.61 -10.97
C LYS A 129 -9.88 -10.50 -11.10
N SER A 130 -11.08 -10.72 -10.56
CA SER A 130 -12.19 -9.75 -10.59
C SER A 130 -12.26 -8.87 -9.36
N VAL A 131 -11.35 -9.04 -8.39
CA VAL A 131 -11.31 -8.22 -7.17
C VAL A 131 -10.89 -6.79 -7.53
N PRO A 132 -11.63 -5.75 -7.11
CA PRO A 132 -11.29 -4.35 -7.40
C PRO A 132 -9.94 -3.91 -6.81
N VAL A 133 -9.56 -4.52 -5.68
CA VAL A 133 -8.29 -4.30 -4.95
C VAL A 133 -7.76 -5.65 -4.50
N SER A 134 -6.48 -5.85 -4.61
CA SER A 134 -5.77 -7.04 -4.15
C SER A 134 -4.58 -6.68 -3.27
#